data_f9ced23b18c5f6445f24fd687a3efd16
#
_entry.id   f9ced23b18c5f6445f24fd687a3efd16
#
_cell.length_a   1.000
_cell.length_b   1.000
_cell.length_c   1.000
_cell.angle_alpha   90.00
_cell.angle_beta   90.00
_cell.angle_gamma   90.00
#
_symmetry.space_group_name_H-M   'P 1'
#
loop_
_entity.id
_entity.type
_entity.pdbx_description
1 polymer ?
#
loop_
_entity_poly.entity_id
_entity_poly.type
_entity_poly.pdbx_seq_one_letter_code
_entity_poly.pdbx_strand_id
1 'polypeptide(L)'
;MRNLVAFPLLGLAIILQSSVVSQIKLLSGYADIPLIMLASWALQERVKSAWHWAILGCAMLAFVSSMPWPVLVIGYLGVIFMAQILQKRVWQAPLLAMFSVTFIGTLFTHFIAYIVLLVLGTPLAFGDVVGSITLPSLLLNMLFSIPVYAFMRDLARWVYPVEEFE
;
A
#
# COMPACT_ATOMS: atom_id res chain seq x y z
N MET A 1 7.09 19.73 -10.73
CA MET A 1 5.89 19.25 -11.43
C MET A 1 5.68 17.73 -11.33
N ARG A 2 6.72 16.91 -11.28
CA ARG A 2 6.60 15.43 -11.20
C ARG A 2 5.80 14.89 -10.00
N ASN A 3 5.85 15.54 -8.85
CA ASN A 3 5.09 15.11 -7.65
C ASN A 3 3.60 15.50 -7.68
N LEU A 4 3.19 16.38 -8.59
CA LEU A 4 1.77 16.76 -8.74
C LEU A 4 0.90 15.61 -9.24
N VAL A 5 1.49 14.64 -9.94
CA VAL A 5 0.79 13.42 -10.40
C VAL A 5 0.34 12.54 -9.23
N ALA A 6 0.99 12.66 -8.06
CA ALA A 6 0.62 11.92 -6.88
C ALA A 6 -0.82 12.20 -6.43
N PHE A 7 -1.23 13.47 -6.44
CA PHE A 7 -2.54 13.88 -5.93
C PHE A 7 -3.72 13.26 -6.70
N PRO A 8 -3.84 13.41 -8.02
CA PRO A 8 -4.94 12.81 -8.76
C PRO A 8 -4.90 11.28 -8.75
N LEU A 9 -3.70 10.68 -8.76
CA LEU A 9 -3.56 9.23 -8.77
C LEU A 9 -3.95 8.59 -7.43
N LEU A 10 -3.49 9.16 -6.33
CA LEU A 10 -3.89 8.72 -4.99
C LEU A 10 -5.38 8.99 -4.75
N GLY A 11 -5.88 10.14 -5.22
CA GLY A 11 -7.32 10.44 -5.16
C GLY A 11 -8.15 9.40 -5.89
N LEU A 12 -7.75 9.04 -7.11
CA LEU A 12 -8.42 7.99 -7.88
C LEU A 12 -8.35 6.63 -7.16
N ALA A 13 -7.18 6.27 -6.61
CA ALA A 13 -7.03 5.03 -5.85
C ALA A 13 -7.94 4.97 -4.62
N ILE A 14 -8.07 6.07 -3.87
CA ILE A 14 -8.93 6.17 -2.70
C ILE A 14 -10.40 6.13 -3.09
N ILE A 15 -10.80 6.78 -4.19
CA ILE A 15 -12.15 6.70 -4.73
C ILE A 15 -12.47 5.25 -5.16
N LEU A 16 -11.58 4.60 -5.89
CA LEU A 16 -11.75 3.20 -6.27
C LEU A 16 -11.82 2.29 -5.04
N GLN A 17 -10.97 2.53 -4.05
CA GLN A 17 -10.97 1.81 -2.78
C GLN A 17 -12.32 1.92 -2.09
N SER A 18 -12.86 3.12 -1.93
CA SER A 18 -14.10 3.36 -1.19
C SER A 18 -15.36 2.93 -1.98
N SER A 19 -15.36 3.09 -3.30
CA SER A 19 -16.57 2.86 -4.12
C SER A 19 -16.67 1.44 -4.67
N VAL A 20 -15.56 0.80 -4.99
CA VAL A 20 -15.54 -0.50 -5.69
C VAL A 20 -14.86 -1.58 -4.83
N VAL A 21 -13.61 -1.36 -4.46
CA VAL A 21 -12.78 -2.41 -3.83
C VAL A 21 -13.31 -2.79 -2.46
N SER A 22 -13.80 -1.85 -1.69
CA SER A 22 -14.44 -2.11 -0.38
C SER A 22 -15.71 -2.94 -0.48
N GLN A 23 -16.32 -3.06 -1.67
CA GLN A 23 -17.48 -3.92 -1.91
C GLN A 23 -17.08 -5.36 -2.31
N ILE A 24 -15.85 -5.54 -2.82
CA ILE A 24 -15.30 -6.86 -3.18
C ILE A 24 -14.66 -7.43 -1.91
N LYS A 25 -15.51 -8.06 -1.09
CA LYS A 25 -15.08 -8.65 0.19
C LYS A 25 -14.89 -10.15 0.05
N LEU A 26 -13.82 -10.66 0.63
CA LEU A 26 -13.64 -12.07 0.90
C LEU A 26 -13.77 -12.26 2.42
N LEU A 27 -14.85 -12.87 2.89
CA LEU A 27 -15.28 -12.82 4.29
C LEU A 27 -15.45 -11.37 4.76
N SER A 28 -14.64 -10.92 5.71
CA SER A 28 -14.59 -9.52 6.17
C SER A 28 -13.35 -8.76 5.68
N GLY A 29 -12.48 -9.40 4.89
CA GLY A 29 -11.28 -8.79 4.32
C GLY A 29 -11.55 -8.19 2.94
N TYR A 30 -10.77 -7.18 2.58
CA TYR A 30 -10.76 -6.52 1.28
C TYR A 30 -9.33 -6.10 0.91
N ALA A 31 -9.11 -5.83 -0.38
CA ALA A 31 -7.81 -5.35 -0.84
C ALA A 31 -7.58 -3.90 -0.40
N ASP A 32 -6.31 -3.55 -0.14
CA ASP A 32 -5.86 -2.19 0.17
C ASP A 32 -5.06 -1.64 -1.03
N ILE A 33 -5.79 -1.08 -2.02
CA ILE A 33 -5.18 -0.56 -3.24
C ILE A 33 -4.19 0.59 -2.96
N PRO A 34 -4.48 1.58 -2.10
CA PRO A 34 -3.51 2.60 -1.72
C PRO A 34 -2.20 2.02 -1.18
N LEU A 35 -2.26 1.01 -0.30
CA LEU A 35 -1.08 0.34 0.23
C LEU A 35 -0.26 -0.33 -0.86
N ILE A 36 -0.90 -1.13 -1.72
CA ILE A 36 -0.25 -1.83 -2.82
C ILE A 36 0.38 -0.82 -3.80
N MET A 37 -0.31 0.27 -4.09
CA MET A 37 0.14 1.31 -5.00
C MET A 37 1.36 2.04 -4.45
N LEU A 38 1.35 2.42 -3.18
CA LEU A 38 2.48 3.07 -2.51
C LEU A 38 3.69 2.12 -2.40
N ALA A 39 3.46 0.85 -2.07
CA ALA A 39 4.51 -0.18 -2.07
C ALA A 39 5.14 -0.34 -3.45
N SER A 40 4.30 -0.45 -4.49
CA SER A 40 4.74 -0.55 -5.88
C SER A 40 5.56 0.66 -6.33
N TRP A 41 5.11 1.87 -5.94
CA TRP A 41 5.82 3.11 -6.25
C TRP A 41 7.19 3.16 -5.57
N ALA A 42 7.27 2.79 -4.30
CA ALA A 42 8.50 2.78 -3.54
C ALA A 42 9.53 1.75 -4.03
N LEU A 43 9.07 0.69 -4.70
CA LEU A 43 9.93 -0.32 -5.30
C LEU A 43 10.54 0.11 -6.65
N GLN A 44 10.07 1.21 -7.26
CA GLN A 44 10.64 1.68 -8.53
C GLN A 44 12.00 2.36 -8.29
N GLU A 45 13.05 1.89 -8.93
CA GLU A 45 14.43 2.39 -8.75
C GLU A 45 14.59 3.88 -9.03
N ARG A 46 13.81 4.39 -9.98
CA ARG A 46 13.86 5.80 -10.43
C ARG A 46 13.15 6.75 -9.47
N VAL A 47 12.38 6.21 -8.53
CA VAL A 47 11.52 7.01 -7.65
C VAL A 47 12.28 7.39 -6.38
N LYS A 48 12.58 8.67 -6.25
CA LYS A 48 13.17 9.26 -5.03
C LYS A 48 12.11 9.93 -4.13
N SER A 49 10.87 10.03 -4.62
CA SER A 49 9.78 10.78 -3.98
C SER A 49 8.77 9.90 -3.24
N ALA A 50 9.08 8.62 -2.99
CA ALA A 50 8.15 7.68 -2.37
C ALA A 50 7.59 8.17 -1.02
N TRP A 51 8.41 8.80 -0.19
CA TRP A 51 7.99 9.36 1.10
C TRP A 51 6.94 10.48 0.95
N HIS A 52 7.09 11.35 -0.04
CA HIS A 52 6.11 12.41 -0.30
C HIS A 52 4.75 11.82 -0.69
N TRP A 53 4.75 10.77 -1.51
CA TRP A 53 3.54 10.06 -1.88
C TRP A 53 2.88 9.37 -0.68
N ALA A 54 3.69 8.76 0.20
CA ALA A 54 3.19 8.12 1.41
C ALA A 54 2.54 9.13 2.37
N ILE A 55 3.20 10.27 2.64
CA ILE A 55 2.66 11.31 3.50
C ILE A 55 1.35 11.86 2.93
N LEU A 56 1.31 12.16 1.62
CA LEU A 56 0.11 12.62 0.95
C LEU A 56 -1.01 11.57 1.01
N GLY A 57 -0.68 10.31 0.74
CA GLY A 57 -1.63 9.20 0.82
C GLY A 57 -2.20 9.02 2.22
N CYS A 58 -1.38 9.06 3.26
CA CYS A 58 -1.82 9.01 4.65
C CYS A 58 -2.76 10.18 4.98
N ALA A 59 -2.41 11.40 4.57
CA ALA A 59 -3.23 12.58 4.79
C ALA A 59 -4.61 12.44 4.12
N MET A 60 -4.64 12.04 2.85
CA MET A 60 -5.89 11.84 2.10
C MET A 60 -6.74 10.70 2.71
N LEU A 61 -6.12 9.58 3.09
CA LEU A 61 -6.81 8.46 3.72
C LEU A 61 -7.38 8.82 5.09
N ALA A 62 -6.70 9.68 5.86
CA ALA A 62 -7.18 10.12 7.16
C ALA A 62 -8.53 10.86 7.09
N PHE A 63 -8.87 11.46 5.95
CA PHE A 63 -10.18 12.11 5.74
C PHE A 63 -11.28 11.13 5.31
N VAL A 64 -10.94 9.99 4.74
CA VAL A 64 -11.90 9.05 4.14
C VAL A 64 -12.05 7.78 4.98
N SER A 65 -10.97 7.33 5.61
CA SER A 65 -10.94 6.10 6.39
C SER A 65 -11.46 6.31 7.81
N SER A 66 -12.23 5.36 8.32
CA SER A 66 -12.62 5.30 9.74
C SER A 66 -11.51 4.77 10.66
N MET A 67 -10.37 4.34 10.09
CA MET A 67 -9.23 3.86 10.88
C MET A 67 -8.55 5.02 11.64
N PRO A 68 -8.11 4.79 12.88
CA PRO A 68 -7.34 5.77 13.62
C PRO A 68 -6.08 6.19 12.87
N TRP A 69 -5.79 7.50 12.83
CA TRP A 69 -4.66 8.05 12.10
C TRP A 69 -3.28 7.42 12.42
N PRO A 70 -2.97 6.95 13.66
CA PRO A 70 -1.70 6.29 13.91
C PRO A 70 -1.51 5.01 13.10
N VAL A 71 -2.61 4.26 12.85
CA VAL A 71 -2.58 3.04 12.01
C VAL A 71 -2.15 3.39 10.60
N LEU A 72 -2.75 4.44 10.03
CA LEU A 72 -2.45 4.88 8.66
C LEU A 72 -0.99 5.33 8.55
N VAL A 73 -0.53 6.18 9.47
CA VAL A 73 0.83 6.73 9.42
C VAL A 73 1.86 5.62 9.63
N ILE A 74 1.77 4.86 10.71
CA ILE A 74 2.75 3.82 11.04
C ILE A 74 2.71 2.70 9.99
N GLY A 75 1.52 2.27 9.59
CA GLY A 75 1.33 1.21 8.62
C GLY A 75 1.93 1.56 7.26
N TYR A 76 1.49 2.65 6.67
CA TYR A 76 1.90 3.02 5.31
C TYR A 76 3.36 3.49 5.23
N LEU A 77 3.85 4.29 6.20
CA LEU A 77 5.26 4.67 6.23
C LEU A 77 6.17 3.45 6.49
N GLY A 78 5.72 2.51 7.33
CA GLY A 78 6.42 1.24 7.54
C GLY A 78 6.54 0.41 6.27
N VAL A 79 5.47 0.33 5.47
CA VAL A 79 5.48 -0.36 4.16
C VAL A 79 6.45 0.31 3.18
N ILE A 80 6.45 1.65 3.10
CA ILE A 80 7.41 2.40 2.27
C ILE A 80 8.86 2.12 2.70
N PHE A 81 9.12 2.14 3.99
CA PHE A 81 10.44 1.83 4.52
C PHE A 81 10.90 0.40 4.15
N MET A 82 10.03 -0.59 4.31
CA MET A 82 10.30 -1.98 3.90
C MET A 82 10.54 -2.08 2.39
N ALA A 83 9.71 -1.42 1.58
CA ALA A 83 9.87 -1.40 0.13
C ALA A 83 11.23 -0.82 -0.29
N GLN A 84 11.67 0.27 0.30
CA GLN A 84 12.97 0.89 0.00
C GLN A 84 14.17 0.02 0.41
N ILE A 85 14.04 -0.75 1.50
CA ILE A 85 15.09 -1.71 1.89
C ILE A 85 15.16 -2.83 0.85
N LEU A 86 14.02 -3.38 0.46
CA LEU A 86 13.97 -4.48 -0.51
C LEU A 86 14.38 -4.02 -1.92
N GLN A 87 14.02 -2.82 -2.33
CA GLN A 87 14.44 -2.23 -3.60
C GLN A 87 15.96 -2.32 -3.80
N LYS A 88 16.73 -2.02 -2.75
CA LYS A 88 18.20 -2.07 -2.81
C LYS A 88 18.79 -3.48 -2.83
N ARG A 89 18.04 -4.48 -2.37
CA ARG A 89 18.53 -5.86 -2.20
C ARG A 89 18.06 -6.81 -3.29
N VAL A 90 16.90 -6.59 -3.88
CA VAL A 90 16.22 -7.55 -4.78
C VAL A 90 16.09 -6.97 -6.19
N TRP A 91 17.19 -6.43 -6.70
CA TRP A 91 17.23 -5.81 -8.02
C TRP A 91 16.89 -6.78 -9.17
N GLN A 92 17.25 -8.05 -9.04
CA GLN A 92 17.06 -9.05 -10.10
C GLN A 92 15.67 -9.70 -10.12
N ALA A 93 14.83 -9.51 -9.10
CA ALA A 93 13.50 -10.13 -8.99
C ALA A 93 12.43 -9.16 -8.46
N PRO A 94 12.03 -8.16 -9.26
CA PRO A 94 11.14 -7.10 -8.80
C PRO A 94 9.74 -7.60 -8.39
N LEU A 95 9.22 -8.65 -9.02
CA LEU A 95 7.95 -9.26 -8.63
C LEU A 95 8.05 -9.96 -7.28
N LEU A 96 9.17 -10.63 -7.00
CA LEU A 96 9.40 -11.24 -5.68
C LEU A 96 9.48 -10.17 -4.59
N ALA A 97 10.15 -9.04 -4.86
CA ALA A 97 10.17 -7.90 -3.95
C ALA A 97 8.77 -7.35 -3.72
N MET A 98 7.96 -7.21 -4.77
CA MET A 98 6.57 -6.75 -4.66
C MET A 98 5.73 -7.69 -3.79
N PHE A 99 5.79 -9.00 -4.03
CA PHE A 99 5.08 -9.98 -3.22
C PHE A 99 5.52 -9.94 -1.75
N SER A 100 6.84 -9.88 -1.51
CA SER A 100 7.38 -9.81 -0.15
C SER A 100 6.92 -8.56 0.60
N VAL A 101 6.98 -7.38 -0.04
CA VAL A 101 6.52 -6.13 0.56
C VAL A 101 5.01 -6.16 0.80
N THR A 102 4.23 -6.65 -0.15
CA THR A 102 2.77 -6.74 -0.02
C THR A 102 2.40 -7.70 1.13
N PHE A 103 3.04 -8.86 1.18
CA PHE A 103 2.80 -9.86 2.23
C PHE A 103 3.13 -9.30 3.63
N ILE A 104 4.38 -8.88 3.83
CA ILE A 104 4.86 -8.39 5.12
C ILE A 104 4.15 -7.07 5.48
N GLY A 105 3.96 -6.19 4.51
CA GLY A 105 3.30 -4.90 4.70
C GLY A 105 1.84 -5.05 5.13
N THR A 106 1.08 -5.96 4.51
CA THR A 106 -0.29 -6.26 4.92
C THR A 106 -0.36 -6.80 6.34
N LEU A 107 0.49 -7.78 6.67
CA LEU A 107 0.55 -8.32 8.03
C LEU A 107 0.93 -7.24 9.05
N PHE A 108 1.91 -6.42 8.74
CA PHE A 108 2.37 -5.32 9.59
C PHE A 108 1.25 -4.31 9.83
N THR A 109 0.59 -3.84 8.78
CA THR A 109 -0.48 -2.85 8.90
C THR A 109 -1.67 -3.39 9.70
N HIS A 110 -2.08 -4.64 9.45
CA HIS A 110 -3.15 -5.29 10.22
C HIS A 110 -2.77 -5.52 11.68
N PHE A 111 -1.50 -5.86 11.95
CA PHE A 111 -1.01 -6.01 13.31
C PHE A 111 -1.03 -4.68 14.08
N ILE A 112 -0.58 -3.58 13.45
CA ILE A 112 -0.67 -2.24 14.05
C ILE A 112 -2.13 -1.85 14.28
N ALA A 113 -3.02 -2.10 13.31
CA ALA A 113 -4.44 -1.84 13.44
C ALA A 113 -5.05 -2.60 14.64
N TYR A 114 -4.73 -3.88 14.77
CA TYR A 114 -5.18 -4.72 15.88
C TYR A 114 -4.74 -4.16 17.23
N ILE A 115 -3.45 -3.82 17.39
CA ILE A 115 -2.94 -3.24 18.65
C ILE A 115 -3.62 -1.91 18.97
N VAL A 116 -3.73 -1.01 17.99
CA VAL A 116 -4.33 0.31 18.22
C VAL A 116 -5.81 0.17 18.63
N LEU A 117 -6.57 -0.71 17.95
CA LEU A 117 -7.97 -0.94 18.28
C LEU A 117 -8.14 -1.58 19.67
N LEU A 118 -7.26 -2.50 20.07
CA LEU A 118 -7.27 -3.03 21.44
C LEU A 118 -7.01 -1.95 22.49
N VAL A 119 -6.04 -1.07 22.25
CA VAL A 119 -5.75 0.06 23.17
C VAL A 119 -6.94 1.02 23.27
N LEU A 120 -7.69 1.19 22.18
CA LEU A 120 -8.92 1.99 22.14
C LEU A 120 -10.13 1.27 22.77
N GLY A 121 -9.95 0.07 23.31
CA GLY A 121 -10.99 -0.68 24.02
C GLY A 121 -11.97 -1.45 23.13
N THR A 122 -11.62 -1.68 21.84
CA THR A 122 -12.47 -2.50 20.95
C THR A 122 -12.22 -3.98 21.26
N PRO A 123 -13.24 -4.76 21.68
CA PRO A 123 -13.07 -6.17 21.99
C PRO A 123 -12.98 -6.99 20.69
N LEU A 124 -11.76 -7.34 20.29
CA LEU A 124 -11.48 -8.13 19.09
C LEU A 124 -10.78 -9.44 19.47
N ALA A 125 -11.38 -10.57 19.12
CA ALA A 125 -10.70 -11.85 19.24
C ALA A 125 -9.61 -11.97 18.15
N PHE A 126 -8.39 -12.27 18.54
CA PHE A 126 -7.25 -12.35 17.61
C PHE A 126 -7.50 -13.37 16.48
N GLY A 127 -8.07 -14.55 16.81
CA GLY A 127 -8.39 -15.58 15.82
C GLY A 127 -9.36 -15.09 14.74
N ASP A 128 -10.38 -14.32 15.13
CA ASP A 128 -11.38 -13.78 14.20
C ASP A 128 -10.76 -12.72 13.29
N VAL A 129 -9.91 -11.85 13.85
CA VAL A 129 -9.20 -10.83 13.06
C VAL A 129 -8.26 -11.50 12.03
N VAL A 130 -7.51 -12.50 12.44
CA VAL A 130 -6.60 -13.20 11.52
C VAL A 130 -7.39 -13.98 10.47
N GLY A 131 -8.36 -14.80 10.89
CA GLY A 131 -9.09 -15.68 9.98
C GLY A 131 -10.06 -14.98 9.04
N SER A 132 -10.77 -13.97 9.54
CA SER A 132 -11.86 -13.33 8.77
C SER A 132 -11.45 -12.03 8.08
N ILE A 133 -10.39 -11.37 8.54
CA ILE A 133 -9.96 -10.08 7.99
C ILE A 133 -8.57 -10.20 7.36
N THR A 134 -7.55 -10.59 8.14
CA THR A 134 -6.16 -10.49 7.70
C THR A 134 -5.82 -11.46 6.57
N LEU A 135 -6.14 -12.73 6.69
CA LEU A 135 -5.85 -13.73 5.66
C LEU A 135 -6.60 -13.44 4.34
N PRO A 136 -7.90 -13.13 4.34
CA PRO A 136 -8.59 -12.75 3.12
C PRO A 136 -8.05 -11.47 2.48
N SER A 137 -7.75 -10.43 3.28
CA SER A 137 -7.14 -9.20 2.77
C SER A 137 -5.76 -9.46 2.17
N LEU A 138 -4.97 -10.33 2.79
CA LEU A 138 -3.66 -10.72 2.30
C LEU A 138 -3.76 -11.38 0.92
N LEU A 139 -4.68 -12.32 0.74
CA LEU A 139 -4.92 -12.99 -0.54
C LEU A 139 -5.32 -12.00 -1.62
N LEU A 140 -6.25 -11.08 -1.30
CA LEU A 140 -6.68 -10.05 -2.23
C LEU A 140 -5.54 -9.07 -2.56
N ASN A 141 -4.77 -8.64 -1.58
CA ASN A 141 -3.61 -7.78 -1.80
C ASN A 141 -2.56 -8.44 -2.70
N MET A 142 -2.29 -9.72 -2.49
CA MET A 142 -1.37 -10.50 -3.32
C MET A 142 -1.89 -10.60 -4.76
N LEU A 143 -3.17 -10.83 -4.96
CA LEU A 143 -3.81 -10.90 -6.27
C LEU A 143 -3.71 -9.56 -7.02
N PHE A 144 -4.07 -8.46 -6.35
CA PHE A 144 -4.02 -7.13 -6.94
C PHE A 144 -2.61 -6.56 -7.08
N SER A 145 -1.62 -7.11 -6.37
CA SER A 145 -0.23 -6.62 -6.44
C SER A 145 0.38 -6.69 -7.84
N ILE A 146 0.03 -7.71 -8.63
CA ILE A 146 0.56 -7.88 -9.99
C ILE A 146 0.09 -6.77 -10.93
N PRO A 147 -1.23 -6.56 -11.14
CA PRO A 147 -1.70 -5.51 -12.05
C PRO A 147 -1.34 -4.11 -11.57
N VAL A 148 -1.41 -3.86 -10.26
CA VAL A 148 -1.04 -2.55 -9.70
C VAL A 148 0.46 -2.29 -9.88
N TYR A 149 1.31 -3.29 -9.66
CA TYR A 149 2.75 -3.15 -9.90
C TYR A 149 3.07 -2.85 -11.37
N ALA A 150 2.43 -3.57 -12.31
CA ALA A 150 2.61 -3.33 -13.73
C ALA A 150 2.23 -1.89 -14.11
N PHE A 151 1.07 -1.43 -13.64
CA PHE A 151 0.60 -0.06 -13.86
C PHE A 151 1.57 0.98 -13.28
N MET A 152 2.00 0.81 -12.03
CA MET A 152 2.89 1.75 -11.35
C MET A 152 4.30 1.77 -11.96
N ARG A 153 4.76 0.65 -12.47
CA ARG A 153 6.02 0.57 -13.22
C ARG A 153 5.97 1.39 -14.51
N ASP A 154 4.90 1.25 -15.27
CA ASP A 154 4.74 1.96 -16.53
C ASP A 154 4.54 3.46 -16.28
N LEU A 155 3.81 3.82 -15.23
CA LEU A 155 3.71 5.21 -14.75
C LEU A 155 5.06 5.78 -14.35
N ALA A 156 5.88 5.02 -13.61
CA ALA A 156 7.21 5.47 -13.19
C ALA A 156 8.12 5.73 -14.39
N ARG A 157 8.03 4.91 -15.43
CA ARG A 157 8.74 5.13 -16.70
C ARG A 157 8.29 6.42 -17.40
N TRP A 158 7.01 6.70 -17.38
CA TRP A 158 6.46 7.91 -17.98
C TRP A 158 6.84 9.18 -17.18
N VAL A 159 6.80 9.13 -15.85
CA VAL A 159 7.12 10.27 -14.97
C VAL A 159 8.64 10.53 -14.92
N TYR A 160 9.44 9.46 -14.98
CA TYR A 160 10.91 9.49 -14.94
C TYR A 160 11.50 8.84 -16.19
N PRO A 161 11.36 9.46 -17.38
CA PRO A 161 11.97 8.92 -18.60
C PRO A 161 13.48 8.82 -18.44
N VAL A 162 14.10 7.86 -19.12
CA VAL A 162 15.56 7.81 -19.27
C VAL A 162 15.90 8.94 -20.23
N GLU A 163 16.73 9.90 -19.81
CA GLU A 163 17.41 10.77 -20.75
C GLU A 163 18.45 9.88 -21.45
N GLU A 164 18.13 9.43 -22.66
CA GLU A 164 19.14 8.86 -23.55
C GLU A 164 20.04 10.04 -23.93
N PHE A 165 21.23 10.08 -23.33
CA PHE A 165 22.30 10.94 -23.83
C PHE A 165 22.77 10.31 -25.14
N GLU A 166 22.33 10.89 -26.27
CA GLU A 166 23.01 10.74 -27.57
C GLU A 166 24.39 11.38 -27.53
#